data_1c4800136eea39c914463e712622335d
#
_entry.id   1c4800136eea39c914463e712622335d
#
_cell.length_a   1.000
_cell.length_b   1.000
_cell.length_c   1.000
_cell.angle_alpha   90.00
_cell.angle_beta   90.00
_cell.angle_gamma   90.00
#
_symmetry.space_group_name_H-M   'P 1'
#
loop_
_entity.id
_entity.type
_entity.pdbx_description
1 polymer ?
#
loop_
_entity_poly.entity_id
_entity_poly.type
_entity_poly.pdbx_seq_one_letter_code
_entity_poly.pdbx_strand_id
1 'polypeptide(L)'
;MKKKIRFSLLYRDMWQSSGKYQPRAEQLTAVAPHIVEMGCFDRIETNGGAFEQVQLLYGENPNTAVREWLKPFNSAGIQTHMLERSLNGIRMYPVPADVRKLMFKVKKAQGVDIARSFCGLNDHRNLELSVKYAREAGMISQAALSITHSPVHTVDYFMGVVDRVVEYGADEICLKDMAGVGRPASLGELVRRIKKKYPGIIVQYHGHSGPGMSVASMLEVARAGADYLDVAMEPLSWGMVHPDLIAVHAVMQDAGFEVPEINMDAYMKVRSLTQEFIDDFLGYFIDPRNRQMTSLLIGSGLPGGMMGSMMADLKGVHQGINAALKAKNKPEMTEDELVVWLFREVEHIWPMMGYPPLVTPFSQYVKNVALMNIVSLVNGKERFAMIDPNTWDMLLGRAGKLPGPLAPELVELAAREGKEFYEGNPQDNYPDALDGYRKEMEDNGWPVGPDEEELFELAMHDRQYRDYKSGVAKKRFLKEIDDKHAEQSKGAPAKAAPRKLLNSPDHGIALLYSGATATFWPDEELLNVGDEVKKGDILMYLMIDKRYREVLADRDGTVRQILVKSGDRISKGDPLIEFS
;
A
#
# COMPACT_ATOMS: atom_id res chain seq x y z
N MET A 1 -35.97 6.77 10.07
CA MET A 1 -34.82 5.92 10.46
C MET A 1 -33.56 6.68 10.12
N LYS A 2 -32.54 6.66 10.99
CA LYS A 2 -31.22 7.20 10.69
C LYS A 2 -30.64 6.43 9.48
N LYS A 3 -29.94 7.11 8.60
CA LYS A 3 -29.25 6.43 7.49
C LYS A 3 -28.05 5.66 8.03
N LYS A 4 -27.92 4.39 7.63
CA LYS A 4 -26.79 3.53 8.04
C LYS A 4 -25.59 3.77 7.15
N ILE A 5 -24.41 3.93 7.72
CA ILE A 5 -23.10 3.88 7.07
C ILE A 5 -22.38 2.61 7.51
N ARG A 6 -21.75 1.94 6.56
CA ARG A 6 -20.96 0.71 6.77
C ARG A 6 -19.50 0.98 6.50
N PHE A 7 -18.63 0.24 7.18
CA PHE A 7 -17.19 0.38 7.02
C PHE A 7 -16.57 -0.84 6.33
N SER A 8 -15.56 -0.53 5.52
CA SER A 8 -14.67 -1.51 4.90
C SER A 8 -13.24 -1.22 5.32
N LEU A 9 -12.57 -2.20 5.94
CA LEU A 9 -11.16 -2.07 6.32
C LEU A 9 -10.25 -2.33 5.10
N LEU A 10 -9.35 -1.41 4.83
CA LEU A 10 -8.39 -1.54 3.74
C LEU A 10 -7.04 -2.11 4.22
N TYR A 11 -7.07 -3.28 4.87
CA TYR A 11 -5.86 -3.82 5.51
C TYR A 11 -4.70 -4.06 4.52
N ARG A 12 -4.99 -4.55 3.31
CA ARG A 12 -3.99 -4.68 2.26
C ARG A 12 -3.43 -3.32 1.81
N ASP A 13 -4.31 -2.33 1.56
CA ASP A 13 -3.90 -1.03 1.03
C ASP A 13 -3.17 -0.16 2.07
N MET A 14 -3.48 -0.32 3.36
CA MET A 14 -2.74 0.29 4.46
C MET A 14 -1.25 0.02 4.35
N TRP A 15 -0.87 -1.23 4.11
CA TRP A 15 0.52 -1.64 3.96
C TRP A 15 1.13 -1.16 2.65
N GLN A 16 0.42 -1.33 1.53
CA GLN A 16 0.90 -0.90 0.22
C GLN A 16 1.15 0.62 0.16
N SER A 17 0.30 1.42 0.81
CA SER A 17 0.44 2.87 0.85
C SER A 17 1.48 3.36 1.86
N SER A 18 1.85 2.52 2.81
CA SER A 18 2.88 2.82 3.82
C SER A 18 4.27 2.45 3.36
N GLY A 19 4.45 1.30 2.68
CA GLY A 19 5.76 0.78 2.35
C GLY A 19 5.80 -0.23 1.20
N LYS A 20 6.98 -0.82 1.03
CA LYS A 20 7.26 -1.78 -0.06
C LYS A 20 6.62 -3.14 0.17
N TYR A 21 6.57 -3.59 1.42
CA TYR A 21 6.16 -4.94 1.81
C TYR A 21 4.86 -4.94 2.59
N GLN A 22 4.21 -6.09 2.63
CA GLN A 22 3.01 -6.38 3.41
C GLN A 22 3.32 -7.47 4.43
N PRO A 23 2.47 -7.73 5.45
CA PRO A 23 2.72 -8.80 6.40
C PRO A 23 2.84 -10.16 5.72
N ARG A 24 3.65 -11.03 6.29
CA ARG A 24 3.79 -12.43 5.90
C ARG A 24 2.51 -13.21 6.19
N ALA A 25 2.34 -14.37 5.56
CA ALA A 25 1.16 -15.21 5.73
C ALA A 25 0.85 -15.52 7.22
N GLU A 26 1.88 -15.85 8.01
CA GLU A 26 1.73 -16.12 9.45
C GLU A 26 1.22 -14.90 10.24
N GLN A 27 1.71 -13.68 9.90
CA GLN A 27 1.30 -12.43 10.54
C GLN A 27 -0.16 -12.07 10.18
N LEU A 28 -0.55 -12.27 8.93
CA LEU A 28 -1.93 -12.07 8.47
C LEU A 28 -2.90 -13.02 9.16
N THR A 29 -2.53 -14.30 9.27
CA THR A 29 -3.33 -15.32 9.95
C THR A 29 -3.49 -15.01 11.44
N ALA A 30 -2.44 -14.47 12.08
CA ALA A 30 -2.49 -14.10 13.49
C ALA A 30 -3.41 -12.91 13.77
N VAL A 31 -3.46 -11.91 12.90
CA VAL A 31 -4.26 -10.69 13.12
C VAL A 31 -5.73 -10.85 12.72
N ALA A 32 -6.05 -11.75 11.78
CA ALA A 32 -7.39 -11.86 11.20
C ALA A 32 -8.51 -12.12 12.23
N PRO A 33 -8.40 -13.04 13.21
CA PRO A 33 -9.43 -13.24 14.21
C PRO A 33 -9.76 -11.98 15.00
N HIS A 34 -8.75 -11.18 15.35
CA HIS A 34 -8.95 -9.96 16.11
C HIS A 34 -9.60 -8.84 15.29
N ILE A 35 -9.35 -8.79 13.97
CA ILE A 35 -10.11 -7.89 13.08
C ILE A 35 -11.59 -8.30 13.06
N VAL A 36 -11.90 -9.59 13.02
CA VAL A 36 -13.28 -10.09 13.11
C VAL A 36 -13.92 -9.70 14.46
N GLU A 37 -13.19 -9.85 15.56
CA GLU A 37 -13.65 -9.49 16.92
C GLU A 37 -13.98 -8.01 17.09
N MET A 38 -13.41 -7.11 16.24
CA MET A 38 -13.76 -5.68 16.26
C MET A 38 -15.26 -5.44 15.99
N GLY A 39 -15.93 -6.31 15.24
CA GLY A 39 -17.39 -6.32 15.05
C GLY A 39 -17.97 -5.17 14.22
N CYS A 40 -17.12 -4.31 13.66
CA CYS A 40 -17.54 -3.06 13.00
C CYS A 40 -17.38 -3.07 11.48
N PHE A 41 -16.86 -4.11 10.89
CA PHE A 41 -16.63 -4.19 9.44
C PHE A 41 -17.61 -5.14 8.76
N ASP A 42 -18.29 -4.64 7.73
CA ASP A 42 -19.05 -5.48 6.81
C ASP A 42 -18.15 -6.02 5.67
N ARG A 43 -17.00 -5.33 5.41
CA ARG A 43 -16.07 -5.63 4.33
C ARG A 43 -14.61 -5.46 4.75
N ILE A 44 -13.72 -6.19 4.05
CA ILE A 44 -12.27 -6.04 4.19
C ILE A 44 -11.58 -6.21 2.84
N GLU A 45 -10.61 -5.32 2.53
CA GLU A 45 -9.70 -5.52 1.41
C GLU A 45 -8.55 -6.42 1.82
N THR A 46 -8.50 -7.60 1.22
CA THR A 46 -7.60 -8.67 1.64
C THR A 46 -6.42 -8.87 0.71
N ASN A 47 -6.60 -8.71 -0.60
CA ASN A 47 -5.60 -9.03 -1.60
C ASN A 47 -5.79 -8.24 -2.89
N GLY A 48 -5.09 -8.64 -3.95
CA GLY A 48 -5.04 -7.97 -5.23
C GLY A 48 -3.68 -7.34 -5.50
N GLY A 49 -3.65 -6.26 -6.25
CA GLY A 49 -2.37 -5.65 -6.67
C GLY A 49 -1.37 -5.48 -5.54
N ALA A 50 -0.19 -6.02 -5.71
CA ALA A 50 0.97 -6.13 -4.83
C ALA A 50 0.94 -7.25 -3.77
N PHE A 51 -0.20 -7.85 -3.44
CA PHE A 51 -0.27 -8.90 -2.42
C PHE A 51 0.49 -10.17 -2.87
N GLU A 52 0.06 -10.77 -3.98
CA GLU A 52 0.65 -12.00 -4.51
C GLU A 52 2.14 -11.81 -4.84
N GLN A 53 2.48 -10.70 -5.45
CA GLN A 53 3.86 -10.34 -5.75
C GLN A 53 4.74 -10.31 -4.51
N VAL A 54 4.25 -9.75 -3.41
CA VAL A 54 5.01 -9.63 -2.15
C VAL A 54 5.21 -10.99 -1.51
N GLN A 55 4.19 -11.86 -1.49
CA GLN A 55 4.33 -13.22 -0.98
C GLN A 55 5.38 -14.02 -1.78
N LEU A 56 5.36 -13.91 -3.11
CA LEU A 56 6.37 -14.51 -3.97
C LEU A 56 7.79 -13.97 -3.69
N LEU A 57 7.93 -12.66 -3.38
CA LEU A 57 9.22 -12.07 -3.01
C LEU A 57 9.76 -12.63 -1.69
N TYR A 58 8.88 -12.95 -0.73
CA TYR A 58 9.27 -13.64 0.50
C TYR A 58 9.72 -15.09 0.27
N GLY A 59 9.39 -15.67 -0.89
CA GLY A 59 9.50 -17.09 -1.14
C GLY A 59 8.38 -17.89 -0.45
N GLU A 60 7.22 -17.27 -0.27
CA GLU A 60 5.98 -17.89 0.24
C GLU A 60 4.99 -18.13 -0.88
N ASN A 61 4.12 -19.15 -0.71
CA ASN A 61 3.07 -19.42 -1.69
C ASN A 61 1.89 -18.47 -1.47
N PRO A 62 1.58 -17.56 -2.41
CA PRO A 62 0.50 -16.60 -2.24
C PRO A 62 -0.88 -17.26 -2.16
N ASN A 63 -1.08 -18.42 -2.81
CA ASN A 63 -2.36 -19.13 -2.82
C ASN A 63 -2.71 -19.66 -1.43
N THR A 64 -1.74 -20.27 -0.74
CA THR A 64 -1.90 -20.71 0.65
C THR A 64 -2.14 -19.50 1.56
N ALA A 65 -1.35 -18.45 1.42
CA ALA A 65 -1.48 -17.23 2.21
C ALA A 65 -2.87 -16.61 2.09
N VAL A 66 -3.40 -16.48 0.87
CA VAL A 66 -4.74 -15.93 0.63
C VAL A 66 -5.81 -16.79 1.30
N ARG A 67 -5.81 -18.11 1.11
CA ARG A 67 -6.83 -19.00 1.67
C ARG A 67 -6.89 -18.95 3.20
N GLU A 68 -5.74 -18.95 3.87
CA GLU A 68 -5.66 -18.86 5.32
C GLU A 68 -6.09 -17.48 5.83
N TRP A 69 -5.67 -16.42 5.16
CA TRP A 69 -6.02 -15.05 5.47
C TRP A 69 -7.52 -14.76 5.36
N LEU A 70 -8.18 -15.26 4.31
CA LEU A 70 -9.61 -14.99 4.06
C LEU A 70 -10.55 -15.82 4.94
N LYS A 71 -10.13 -16.98 5.38
CA LYS A 71 -11.00 -17.95 6.10
C LYS A 71 -11.73 -17.37 7.32
N PRO A 72 -11.09 -16.60 8.24
CA PRO A 72 -11.80 -16.02 9.39
C PRO A 72 -12.91 -15.05 8.98
N PHE A 73 -12.67 -14.22 7.96
CA PHE A 73 -13.64 -13.23 7.48
C PHE A 73 -14.84 -13.91 6.83
N ASN A 74 -14.61 -14.85 5.92
CA ASN A 74 -15.68 -15.61 5.27
C ASN A 74 -16.53 -16.38 6.29
N SER A 75 -15.90 -16.97 7.32
CA SER A 75 -16.60 -17.67 8.40
C SER A 75 -17.48 -16.74 9.25
N ALA A 76 -17.09 -15.47 9.36
CA ALA A 76 -17.84 -14.44 10.08
C ALA A 76 -18.88 -13.70 9.21
N GLY A 77 -18.97 -14.02 7.91
CA GLY A 77 -19.85 -13.33 6.97
C GLY A 77 -19.39 -11.91 6.58
N ILE A 78 -18.13 -11.59 6.82
CA ILE A 78 -17.50 -10.33 6.36
C ILE A 78 -17.09 -10.52 4.91
N GLN A 79 -17.59 -9.67 4.01
CA GLN A 79 -17.26 -9.74 2.59
C GLN A 79 -15.82 -9.35 2.35
N THR A 80 -15.08 -10.21 1.67
CA THR A 80 -13.70 -9.94 1.27
C THR A 80 -13.66 -9.33 -0.13
N HIS A 81 -12.74 -8.39 -0.35
CA HIS A 81 -12.56 -7.83 -1.68
C HIS A 81 -11.10 -7.73 -2.09
N MET A 82 -10.88 -7.87 -3.40
CA MET A 82 -9.59 -7.69 -4.04
C MET A 82 -9.60 -6.46 -4.94
N LEU A 83 -8.43 -5.84 -5.12
CA LEU A 83 -8.22 -4.78 -6.09
C LEU A 83 -7.56 -5.33 -7.36
N GLU A 84 -8.15 -5.05 -8.54
CA GLU A 84 -7.53 -5.35 -9.83
C GLU A 84 -7.55 -4.13 -10.77
N ARG A 85 -6.61 -4.09 -11.72
CA ARG A 85 -6.31 -2.94 -12.57
C ARG A 85 -6.81 -3.15 -14.01
N SER A 86 -8.00 -3.70 -14.18
CA SER A 86 -8.63 -4.03 -15.47
C SER A 86 -7.66 -4.67 -16.48
N LEU A 87 -7.30 -4.01 -17.58
CA LEU A 87 -6.37 -4.52 -18.60
C LEU A 87 -5.07 -5.10 -18.00
N ASN A 88 -4.62 -4.60 -16.87
CA ASN A 88 -3.37 -5.02 -16.23
C ASN A 88 -3.57 -6.13 -15.16
N GLY A 89 -4.80 -6.59 -14.90
CA GLY A 89 -5.06 -7.55 -13.83
C GLY A 89 -4.52 -7.06 -12.49
N ILE A 90 -3.68 -7.87 -11.83
CA ILE A 90 -3.04 -7.48 -10.56
C ILE A 90 -1.54 -7.16 -10.69
N ARG A 91 -1.04 -6.95 -11.91
CA ARG A 91 0.33 -6.54 -12.20
C ARG A 91 0.40 -5.11 -12.77
N MET A 92 1.59 -4.67 -13.22
CA MET A 92 1.84 -3.28 -13.63
C MET A 92 1.73 -3.06 -15.14
N TYR A 93 1.59 -4.11 -15.94
CA TYR A 93 1.52 -4.10 -17.40
C TYR A 93 0.37 -5.01 -17.88
N PRO A 94 -0.11 -4.83 -19.12
CA PRO A 94 -1.28 -5.53 -19.65
C PRO A 94 -1.18 -7.06 -19.58
N VAL A 95 -2.35 -7.68 -19.44
CA VAL A 95 -2.52 -9.13 -19.25
C VAL A 95 -3.42 -9.68 -20.36
N PRO A 96 -3.11 -10.85 -20.98
CA PRO A 96 -4.01 -11.56 -21.88
C PRO A 96 -5.40 -11.80 -21.27
N ALA A 97 -6.43 -11.84 -22.11
CA ALA A 97 -7.81 -11.97 -21.66
C ALA A 97 -8.09 -13.30 -20.95
N ASP A 98 -7.51 -14.39 -21.43
CA ASP A 98 -7.61 -15.72 -20.82
C ASP A 98 -6.99 -15.76 -19.41
N VAL A 99 -5.85 -15.11 -19.20
CA VAL A 99 -5.20 -14.99 -17.88
C VAL A 99 -6.06 -14.16 -16.93
N ARG A 100 -6.66 -13.04 -17.41
CA ARG A 100 -7.62 -12.25 -16.61
C ARG A 100 -8.84 -13.09 -16.20
N LYS A 101 -9.39 -13.88 -17.12
CA LYS A 101 -10.51 -14.77 -16.83
C LYS A 101 -10.15 -15.81 -15.77
N LEU A 102 -8.98 -16.43 -15.87
CA LEU A 102 -8.48 -17.37 -14.88
C LEU A 102 -8.29 -16.71 -13.51
N MET A 103 -7.80 -15.47 -13.46
CA MET A 103 -7.66 -14.70 -12.20
C MET A 103 -8.97 -14.67 -11.41
N PHE A 104 -10.08 -14.26 -12.02
CA PHE A 104 -11.37 -14.17 -11.32
C PHE A 104 -11.86 -15.53 -10.83
N LYS A 105 -11.70 -16.59 -11.65
CA LYS A 105 -12.02 -17.97 -11.27
C LYS A 105 -11.24 -18.41 -10.02
N VAL A 106 -9.91 -18.23 -10.05
CA VAL A 106 -9.03 -18.60 -8.94
C VAL A 106 -9.35 -17.80 -7.68
N LYS A 107 -9.50 -16.48 -7.78
CA LYS A 107 -9.78 -15.63 -6.62
C LYS A 107 -11.14 -15.94 -5.99
N LYS A 108 -12.17 -16.27 -6.78
CA LYS A 108 -13.44 -16.75 -6.23
C LYS A 108 -13.29 -18.08 -5.50
N ALA A 109 -12.56 -19.03 -6.07
CA ALA A 109 -12.29 -20.33 -5.43
C ALA A 109 -11.48 -20.18 -4.13
N GLN A 110 -10.65 -19.13 -4.01
CA GLN A 110 -9.91 -18.79 -2.81
C GLN A 110 -10.77 -18.08 -1.74
N GLY A 111 -12.00 -17.70 -2.06
CA GLY A 111 -12.96 -17.11 -1.12
C GLY A 111 -13.14 -15.59 -1.24
N VAL A 112 -12.69 -14.98 -2.33
CA VAL A 112 -12.91 -13.53 -2.58
C VAL A 112 -14.34 -13.30 -3.06
N ASP A 113 -15.07 -12.37 -2.41
CA ASP A 113 -16.47 -12.08 -2.72
C ASP A 113 -16.63 -10.97 -3.75
N ILE A 114 -15.81 -9.91 -3.67
CA ILE A 114 -15.96 -8.71 -4.47
C ILE A 114 -14.69 -8.46 -5.29
N ALA A 115 -14.86 -8.28 -6.58
CA ALA A 115 -13.80 -7.80 -7.47
C ALA A 115 -13.94 -6.30 -7.66
N ARG A 116 -13.05 -5.50 -7.05
CA ARG A 116 -12.94 -4.06 -7.26
C ARG A 116 -12.01 -3.81 -8.45
N SER A 117 -12.61 -3.49 -9.59
CA SER A 117 -11.91 -3.30 -10.86
C SER A 117 -11.80 -1.84 -11.21
N PHE A 118 -10.59 -1.32 -11.49
CA PHE A 118 -10.43 0.05 -11.97
C PHE A 118 -9.60 0.10 -13.26
N CYS A 119 -9.95 1.02 -14.14
CA CYS A 119 -9.09 1.45 -15.23
C CYS A 119 -8.40 2.76 -14.86
N GLY A 120 -7.07 2.79 -14.91
CA GLY A 120 -6.34 3.99 -14.57
C GLY A 120 -6.61 5.18 -15.48
N LEU A 121 -7.07 4.95 -16.73
CA LEU A 121 -7.48 6.01 -17.66
C LEU A 121 -9.00 6.29 -17.62
N ASN A 122 -9.77 5.57 -16.81
CA ASN A 122 -11.24 5.57 -16.86
C ASN A 122 -11.82 5.16 -18.23
N ASP A 123 -11.03 4.47 -19.06
CA ASP A 123 -11.55 3.89 -20.29
C ASP A 123 -12.45 2.70 -19.97
N HIS A 124 -13.75 2.87 -20.15
CA HIS A 124 -14.73 1.85 -19.82
C HIS A 124 -14.53 0.55 -20.59
N ARG A 125 -13.92 0.57 -21.80
CA ARG A 125 -13.65 -0.63 -22.60
C ARG A 125 -12.72 -1.61 -21.87
N ASN A 126 -11.75 -1.09 -21.11
CA ASN A 126 -10.88 -1.91 -20.26
C ASN A 126 -11.62 -2.58 -19.11
N LEU A 127 -12.74 -1.99 -18.63
CA LEU A 127 -13.55 -2.53 -17.54
C LEU A 127 -14.56 -3.59 -17.99
N GLU A 128 -14.91 -3.63 -19.27
CA GLU A 128 -15.94 -4.54 -19.80
C GLU A 128 -15.65 -6.00 -19.45
N LEU A 129 -14.43 -6.49 -19.75
CA LEU A 129 -14.04 -7.86 -19.44
C LEU A 129 -13.89 -8.11 -17.94
N SER A 130 -13.48 -7.12 -17.14
CA SER A 130 -13.43 -7.26 -15.69
C SER A 130 -14.83 -7.50 -15.11
N VAL A 131 -15.81 -6.68 -15.52
CA VAL A 131 -17.22 -6.84 -15.10
C VAL A 131 -17.75 -8.21 -15.52
N LYS A 132 -17.54 -8.59 -16.77
CA LYS A 132 -17.99 -9.87 -17.33
C LYS A 132 -17.39 -11.05 -16.57
N TYR A 133 -16.07 -11.10 -16.43
CA TYR A 133 -15.38 -12.24 -15.83
C TYR A 133 -15.60 -12.35 -14.32
N ALA A 134 -15.71 -11.24 -13.60
CA ALA A 134 -16.09 -11.25 -12.19
C ALA A 134 -17.47 -11.90 -11.99
N ARG A 135 -18.46 -11.52 -12.80
CA ARG A 135 -19.81 -12.10 -12.74
C ARG A 135 -19.84 -13.55 -13.18
N GLU A 136 -19.14 -13.93 -14.25
CA GLU A 136 -19.00 -15.33 -14.69
C GLU A 136 -18.39 -16.22 -13.58
N ALA A 137 -17.47 -15.68 -12.80
CA ALA A 137 -16.89 -16.37 -11.64
C ALA A 137 -17.78 -16.39 -10.40
N GLY A 138 -18.92 -15.70 -10.41
CA GLY A 138 -19.82 -15.59 -9.26
C GLY A 138 -19.36 -14.61 -8.17
N MET A 139 -18.56 -13.62 -8.55
CA MET A 139 -18.15 -12.51 -7.70
C MET A 139 -19.08 -11.31 -7.88
N ILE A 140 -19.17 -10.47 -6.86
CA ILE A 140 -19.76 -9.12 -7.00
C ILE A 140 -18.77 -8.27 -7.82
N SER A 141 -19.26 -7.70 -8.92
CA SER A 141 -18.48 -6.81 -9.77
C SER A 141 -18.62 -5.37 -9.28
N GLN A 142 -17.57 -4.83 -8.67
CA GLN A 142 -17.50 -3.44 -8.24
C GLN A 142 -16.62 -2.64 -9.19
N ALA A 143 -17.23 -1.82 -10.07
CA ALA A 143 -16.49 -0.95 -10.98
C ALA A 143 -16.04 0.33 -10.25
N ALA A 144 -14.74 0.60 -10.28
CA ALA A 144 -14.15 1.74 -9.60
C ALA A 144 -13.73 2.84 -10.57
N LEU A 145 -14.20 4.06 -10.29
CA LEU A 145 -13.84 5.28 -11.00
C LEU A 145 -12.52 5.81 -10.45
N SER A 146 -11.53 6.00 -11.30
CA SER A 146 -10.26 6.66 -10.92
C SER A 146 -10.51 8.16 -10.76
N ILE A 147 -10.77 8.59 -9.52
CA ILE A 147 -11.10 9.98 -9.21
C ILE A 147 -9.86 10.86 -9.32
N THR A 148 -10.02 11.97 -10.02
CA THR A 148 -9.06 13.07 -10.06
C THR A 148 -9.81 14.39 -10.29
N HIS A 149 -9.08 15.50 -10.28
CA HIS A 149 -9.66 16.83 -10.48
C HIS A 149 -8.93 17.57 -11.61
N SER A 150 -9.64 17.87 -12.69
CA SER A 150 -9.14 18.63 -13.83
C SER A 150 -10.32 19.24 -14.61
N PRO A 151 -10.08 20.12 -15.60
CA PRO A 151 -11.14 20.62 -16.48
C PRO A 151 -11.89 19.51 -17.24
N VAL A 152 -11.27 18.34 -17.44
CA VAL A 152 -11.87 17.20 -18.15
C VAL A 152 -12.69 16.33 -17.19
N HIS A 153 -12.19 16.09 -15.99
CA HIS A 153 -12.78 15.17 -15.02
C HIS A 153 -13.93 15.82 -14.25
N THR A 154 -15.02 16.11 -14.98
CA THR A 154 -16.26 16.68 -14.45
C THR A 154 -17.19 15.58 -13.93
N VAL A 155 -18.24 15.97 -13.19
CA VAL A 155 -19.29 15.04 -12.77
C VAL A 155 -19.97 14.37 -13.98
N ASP A 156 -20.16 15.10 -15.09
CA ASP A 156 -20.72 14.55 -16.33
C ASP A 156 -19.80 13.49 -16.95
N TYR A 157 -18.48 13.74 -16.97
CA TYR A 157 -17.49 12.77 -17.42
C TYR A 157 -17.60 11.46 -16.63
N PHE A 158 -17.58 11.53 -15.28
CA PHE A 158 -17.69 10.33 -14.44
C PHE A 158 -19.05 9.63 -14.60
N MET A 159 -20.14 10.39 -14.74
CA MET A 159 -21.46 9.78 -15.03
C MET A 159 -21.46 9.01 -16.35
N GLY A 160 -20.76 9.52 -17.37
CA GLY A 160 -20.58 8.79 -18.63
C GLY A 160 -19.87 7.44 -18.44
N VAL A 161 -18.85 7.37 -17.59
CA VAL A 161 -18.18 6.10 -17.24
C VAL A 161 -19.13 5.18 -16.46
N VAL A 162 -19.84 5.72 -15.45
CA VAL A 162 -20.84 4.96 -14.66
C VAL A 162 -21.89 4.32 -15.58
N ASP A 163 -22.44 5.09 -16.52
CA ASP A 163 -23.46 4.59 -17.44
C ASP A 163 -22.97 3.35 -18.21
N ARG A 164 -21.74 3.39 -18.71
CA ARG A 164 -21.15 2.28 -19.45
C ARG A 164 -20.88 1.05 -18.59
N VAL A 165 -20.31 1.23 -17.40
CA VAL A 165 -20.02 0.06 -16.54
C VAL A 165 -21.30 -0.57 -16.00
N VAL A 166 -22.35 0.21 -15.75
CA VAL A 166 -23.68 -0.32 -15.39
C VAL A 166 -24.32 -1.06 -16.57
N GLU A 167 -24.17 -0.55 -17.79
CA GLU A 167 -24.60 -1.23 -19.03
C GLU A 167 -23.91 -2.59 -19.19
N TYR A 168 -22.62 -2.71 -18.84
CA TYR A 168 -21.89 -3.98 -18.81
C TYR A 168 -22.36 -4.92 -17.69
N GLY A 169 -23.12 -4.42 -16.73
CA GLY A 169 -23.69 -5.18 -15.61
C GLY A 169 -22.89 -5.11 -14.32
N ALA A 170 -22.13 -4.04 -14.07
CA ALA A 170 -21.51 -3.83 -12.77
C ALA A 170 -22.57 -3.79 -11.66
N ASP A 171 -22.33 -4.53 -10.58
CA ASP A 171 -23.24 -4.63 -9.44
C ASP A 171 -23.10 -3.42 -8.50
N GLU A 172 -21.92 -2.84 -8.42
CA GLU A 172 -21.58 -1.74 -7.52
C GLU A 172 -20.63 -0.72 -8.15
N ILE A 173 -20.62 0.49 -7.63
CA ILE A 173 -19.71 1.56 -8.02
C ILE A 173 -18.82 1.96 -6.83
N CYS A 174 -17.51 2.05 -7.06
CA CYS A 174 -16.56 2.63 -6.11
C CYS A 174 -16.02 3.97 -6.64
N LEU A 175 -16.11 5.03 -5.85
CA LEU A 175 -15.39 6.26 -6.11
C LEU A 175 -13.99 6.11 -5.53
N LYS A 176 -12.99 5.85 -6.37
CA LYS A 176 -11.61 5.55 -5.96
C LYS A 176 -10.72 6.77 -6.11
N ASP A 177 -10.57 7.52 -5.01
CA ASP A 177 -9.75 8.73 -4.90
C ASP A 177 -8.36 8.40 -4.33
N MET A 178 -7.51 7.83 -5.19
CA MET A 178 -6.18 7.35 -4.78
C MET A 178 -5.19 8.45 -4.45
N ALA A 179 -5.38 9.65 -4.98
CA ALA A 179 -4.56 10.79 -4.63
C ALA A 179 -5.17 11.64 -3.51
N GLY A 180 -6.42 11.38 -3.12
CA GLY A 180 -7.16 12.17 -2.15
C GLY A 180 -7.49 13.58 -2.64
N VAL A 181 -7.53 13.79 -3.97
CA VAL A 181 -7.70 15.12 -4.60
C VAL A 181 -9.12 15.39 -5.05
N GLY A 182 -10.03 14.44 -4.93
CA GLY A 182 -11.44 14.61 -5.22
C GLY A 182 -12.04 15.74 -4.37
N ARG A 183 -12.73 16.67 -5.01
CA ARG A 183 -13.35 17.80 -4.30
C ARG A 183 -14.62 17.34 -3.59
N PRO A 184 -14.77 17.56 -2.28
CA PRO A 184 -15.88 17.02 -1.50
C PRO A 184 -17.25 17.30 -2.11
N ALA A 185 -17.52 18.54 -2.50
CA ALA A 185 -18.79 18.93 -3.12
C ALA A 185 -19.06 18.21 -4.45
N SER A 186 -18.04 18.07 -5.30
CA SER A 186 -18.15 17.37 -6.59
C SER A 186 -18.38 15.87 -6.38
N LEU A 187 -17.72 15.25 -5.42
CA LEU A 187 -17.93 13.84 -5.05
C LEU A 187 -19.34 13.62 -4.51
N GLY A 188 -19.82 14.50 -3.63
CA GLY A 188 -21.20 14.47 -3.15
C GLY A 188 -22.22 14.59 -4.30
N GLU A 189 -21.98 15.50 -5.25
CA GLU A 189 -22.84 15.64 -6.42
C GLU A 189 -22.82 14.37 -7.30
N LEU A 190 -21.66 13.81 -7.54
CA LEU A 190 -21.52 12.55 -8.29
C LEU A 190 -22.34 11.43 -7.64
N VAL A 191 -22.22 11.22 -6.32
CA VAL A 191 -23.01 10.21 -5.58
C VAL A 191 -24.50 10.48 -5.70
N ARG A 192 -24.97 11.72 -5.51
CA ARG A 192 -26.39 12.09 -5.67
C ARG A 192 -26.92 11.71 -7.06
N ARG A 193 -26.15 12.00 -8.10
CA ARG A 193 -26.53 11.68 -9.49
C ARG A 193 -26.55 10.18 -9.75
N ILE A 194 -25.56 9.44 -9.25
CA ILE A 194 -25.55 7.97 -9.34
C ILE A 194 -26.79 7.40 -8.66
N LYS A 195 -27.04 7.77 -7.40
CA LYS A 195 -28.20 7.26 -6.63
C LYS A 195 -29.54 7.67 -7.22
N LYS A 196 -29.63 8.86 -7.83
CA LYS A 196 -30.85 9.31 -8.54
C LYS A 196 -31.10 8.48 -9.80
N LYS A 197 -30.07 8.19 -10.59
CA LYS A 197 -30.20 7.44 -11.85
C LYS A 197 -30.31 5.93 -11.62
N TYR A 198 -29.61 5.42 -10.65
CA TYR A 198 -29.51 4.00 -10.29
C TYR A 198 -29.80 3.77 -8.79
N PRO A 199 -31.06 3.88 -8.31
CA PRO A 199 -31.38 3.92 -6.88
C PRO A 199 -30.95 2.66 -6.10
N GLY A 200 -30.88 1.50 -6.78
CA GLY A 200 -30.50 0.22 -6.16
C GLY A 200 -29.00 -0.05 -6.12
N ILE A 201 -28.19 0.75 -6.82
CA ILE A 201 -26.76 0.48 -6.90
C ILE A 201 -26.05 0.84 -5.60
N ILE A 202 -25.16 -0.02 -5.13
CA ILE A 202 -24.29 0.25 -3.97
C ILE A 202 -23.17 1.20 -4.40
N VAL A 203 -22.94 2.23 -3.60
CA VAL A 203 -21.82 3.18 -3.80
C VAL A 203 -20.88 3.11 -2.61
N GLN A 204 -19.62 2.81 -2.88
CA GLN A 204 -18.54 2.78 -1.91
C GLN A 204 -17.54 3.91 -2.19
N TYR A 205 -17.04 4.57 -1.16
CA TYR A 205 -16.03 5.61 -1.29
C TYR A 205 -14.69 5.15 -0.71
N HIS A 206 -13.65 5.27 -1.52
CA HIS A 206 -12.27 5.00 -1.21
C HIS A 206 -11.45 6.28 -1.39
N GLY A 207 -10.90 6.83 -0.33
CA GLY A 207 -10.16 8.09 -0.41
C GLY A 207 -8.93 8.12 0.48
N HIS A 208 -7.76 8.46 -0.13
CA HIS A 208 -6.51 8.63 0.61
C HIS A 208 -6.44 9.98 1.32
N SER A 209 -5.69 10.04 2.42
CA SER A 209 -5.61 11.22 3.29
C SER A 209 -4.58 12.27 2.84
N GLY A 210 -3.69 11.92 1.90
CA GLY A 210 -2.51 12.72 1.55
C GLY A 210 -2.70 14.24 1.54
N PRO A 211 -3.65 14.80 0.76
CA PRO A 211 -3.91 16.24 0.70
C PRO A 211 -4.70 16.81 1.88
N GLY A 212 -5.26 15.96 2.77
CA GLY A 212 -6.01 16.39 3.95
C GLY A 212 -7.52 16.59 3.76
N MET A 213 -8.11 16.18 2.61
CA MET A 213 -9.53 16.41 2.32
C MET A 213 -10.43 15.19 2.53
N SER A 214 -9.87 14.01 2.78
CA SER A 214 -10.59 12.74 2.72
C SER A 214 -11.77 12.63 3.69
N VAL A 215 -11.64 13.11 4.93
CA VAL A 215 -12.76 13.07 5.92
C VAL A 215 -13.92 13.97 5.47
N ALA A 216 -13.61 15.16 4.93
CA ALA A 216 -14.64 16.03 4.37
C ALA A 216 -15.34 15.37 3.16
N SER A 217 -14.57 14.70 2.31
CA SER A 217 -15.12 13.93 1.18
C SER A 217 -16.00 12.78 1.67
N MET A 218 -15.58 12.03 2.70
CA MET A 218 -16.38 10.97 3.31
C MET A 218 -17.72 11.48 3.84
N LEU A 219 -17.72 12.61 4.52
CA LEU A 219 -18.94 13.22 5.03
C LEU A 219 -19.90 13.64 3.90
N GLU A 220 -19.38 14.28 2.85
CA GLU A 220 -20.19 14.71 1.71
C GLU A 220 -20.76 13.54 0.90
N VAL A 221 -19.98 12.48 0.65
CA VAL A 221 -20.50 11.31 -0.07
C VAL A 221 -21.50 10.52 0.80
N ALA A 222 -21.30 10.44 2.13
CA ALA A 222 -22.25 9.84 3.04
C ALA A 222 -23.60 10.57 3.04
N ARG A 223 -23.57 11.91 3.14
CA ARG A 223 -24.77 12.75 3.03
C ARG A 223 -25.48 12.60 1.68
N ALA A 224 -24.71 12.42 0.62
CA ALA A 224 -25.21 12.25 -0.73
C ALA A 224 -25.81 10.87 -1.01
N GLY A 225 -25.50 9.85 -0.20
CA GLY A 225 -26.12 8.55 -0.38
C GLY A 225 -25.17 7.37 -0.48
N ALA A 226 -23.86 7.52 -0.31
CA ALA A 226 -22.93 6.40 -0.27
C ALA A 226 -23.31 5.39 0.82
N ASP A 227 -23.02 4.12 0.58
CA ASP A 227 -23.39 2.99 1.44
C ASP A 227 -22.22 2.52 2.30
N TYR A 228 -21.00 2.57 1.75
CA TYR A 228 -19.77 2.12 2.39
C TYR A 228 -18.69 3.19 2.35
N LEU A 229 -17.91 3.28 3.43
CA LEU A 229 -16.69 4.08 3.51
C LEU A 229 -15.49 3.16 3.78
N ASP A 230 -14.46 3.34 2.98
CA ASP A 230 -13.18 2.68 3.18
C ASP A 230 -12.38 3.40 4.24
N VAL A 231 -11.87 2.67 5.23
CA VAL A 231 -11.11 3.22 6.36
C VAL A 231 -9.83 2.42 6.59
N ALA A 232 -8.88 3.07 7.26
CA ALA A 232 -7.69 2.43 7.81
C ALA A 232 -7.75 2.42 9.33
N MET A 233 -6.70 1.94 9.98
CA MET A 233 -6.55 1.97 11.42
C MET A 233 -5.10 2.20 11.83
N GLU A 234 -4.89 2.70 13.05
CA GLU A 234 -3.55 2.82 13.61
C GLU A 234 -2.82 1.46 13.68
N PRO A 235 -1.49 1.47 13.54
CA PRO A 235 -0.59 2.61 13.38
C PRO A 235 -0.39 3.05 11.92
N LEU A 236 -1.15 2.52 10.95
CA LEU A 236 -1.01 2.77 9.51
C LEU A 236 -2.17 3.60 8.93
N SER A 237 -2.84 4.41 9.72
CA SER A 237 -3.83 5.38 9.24
C SER A 237 -3.19 6.74 8.96
N TRP A 238 -3.91 7.61 8.23
CA TRP A 238 -3.51 8.97 7.87
C TRP A 238 -2.32 9.04 6.88
N GLY A 239 -1.69 10.19 6.80
CA GLY A 239 -0.61 10.41 5.84
C GLY A 239 -1.05 10.05 4.43
N MET A 240 -0.28 9.21 3.76
CA MET A 240 -0.58 8.71 2.41
C MET A 240 -1.57 7.54 2.38
N VAL A 241 -2.02 7.07 3.54
CA VAL A 241 -2.99 5.99 3.68
C VAL A 241 -4.42 6.59 3.74
N HIS A 242 -5.34 5.95 4.41
CA HIS A 242 -6.75 6.37 4.55
C HIS A 242 -7.00 6.98 5.93
N PRO A 243 -8.14 7.70 6.11
CA PRO A 243 -8.57 8.16 7.41
C PRO A 243 -8.74 6.99 8.39
N ASP A 244 -8.46 7.29 9.65
CA ASP A 244 -8.63 6.33 10.73
C ASP A 244 -10.10 6.03 11.02
N LEU A 245 -10.38 4.75 11.27
CA LEU A 245 -11.72 4.26 11.62
C LEU A 245 -12.36 5.04 12.77
N ILE A 246 -11.62 5.27 13.86
CA ILE A 246 -12.19 5.92 15.07
C ILE A 246 -12.61 7.36 14.74
N ALA A 247 -11.77 8.09 14.00
CA ALA A 247 -12.08 9.46 13.62
C ALA A 247 -13.28 9.52 12.65
N VAL A 248 -13.32 8.64 11.65
CA VAL A 248 -14.44 8.57 10.70
C VAL A 248 -15.73 8.15 11.40
N HIS A 249 -15.65 7.18 12.32
CA HIS A 249 -16.80 6.75 13.14
C HIS A 249 -17.38 7.92 13.93
N ALA A 250 -16.53 8.68 14.65
CA ALA A 250 -16.97 9.83 15.43
C ALA A 250 -17.64 10.91 14.56
N VAL A 251 -17.06 11.23 13.39
CA VAL A 251 -17.63 12.22 12.46
C VAL A 251 -18.98 11.74 11.90
N MET A 252 -19.12 10.47 11.55
CA MET A 252 -20.38 9.94 11.02
C MET A 252 -21.47 9.89 12.12
N GLN A 253 -21.10 9.52 13.34
CA GLN A 253 -22.02 9.51 14.48
C GLN A 253 -22.53 10.93 14.80
N ASP A 254 -21.63 11.93 14.87
CA ASP A 254 -21.98 13.33 15.10
C ASP A 254 -22.86 13.89 13.96
N ALA A 255 -22.61 13.50 12.73
CA ALA A 255 -23.42 13.86 11.57
C ALA A 255 -24.80 13.18 11.55
N GLY A 256 -25.13 12.34 12.52
CA GLY A 256 -26.44 11.71 12.71
C GLY A 256 -26.65 10.40 11.97
N PHE A 257 -25.60 9.79 11.42
CA PHE A 257 -25.68 8.45 10.83
C PHE A 257 -25.74 7.37 11.91
N GLU A 258 -26.31 6.21 11.54
CA GLU A 258 -26.16 4.98 12.27
C GLU A 258 -24.87 4.30 11.84
N VAL A 259 -23.94 4.07 12.77
CA VAL A 259 -22.65 3.42 12.55
C VAL A 259 -22.51 2.22 13.49
N PRO A 260 -21.78 1.16 13.09
CA PRO A 260 -21.56 -0.01 13.93
C PRO A 260 -20.72 0.34 15.16
N GLU A 261 -20.95 -0.33 16.28
CA GLU A 261 -20.10 -0.24 17.46
C GLU A 261 -18.73 -0.87 17.21
N ILE A 262 -17.70 -0.32 17.82
CA ILE A 262 -16.32 -0.79 17.72
C ILE A 262 -15.94 -1.48 19.04
N ASN A 263 -15.57 -2.77 18.99
CA ASN A 263 -14.91 -3.40 20.13
C ASN A 263 -13.48 -2.83 20.24
N MET A 264 -13.30 -1.92 21.20
CA MET A 264 -12.04 -1.21 21.40
C MET A 264 -10.90 -2.11 21.91
N ASP A 265 -11.19 -3.14 22.69
CA ASP A 265 -10.17 -4.10 23.14
C ASP A 265 -9.59 -4.87 21.94
N ALA A 266 -10.46 -5.34 21.05
CA ALA A 266 -10.03 -5.97 19.80
C ALA A 266 -9.29 -4.99 18.89
N TYR A 267 -9.74 -3.73 18.77
CA TYR A 267 -9.03 -2.68 18.04
C TYR A 267 -7.59 -2.51 18.57
N MET A 268 -7.43 -2.39 19.88
CA MET A 268 -6.11 -2.22 20.49
C MET A 268 -5.22 -3.45 20.26
N LYS A 269 -5.79 -4.64 20.25
CA LYS A 269 -5.06 -5.87 19.94
C LYS A 269 -4.57 -5.90 18.48
N VAL A 270 -5.43 -5.56 17.51
CA VAL A 270 -5.03 -5.44 16.08
C VAL A 270 -3.95 -4.38 15.92
N ARG A 271 -4.12 -3.21 16.57
CA ARG A 271 -3.13 -2.12 16.54
C ARG A 271 -1.77 -2.60 17.04
N SER A 272 -1.73 -3.30 18.19
CA SER A 272 -0.50 -3.81 18.78
C SER A 272 0.18 -4.84 17.87
N LEU A 273 -0.57 -5.82 17.35
CA LEU A 273 -0.03 -6.80 16.40
C LEU A 273 0.51 -6.13 15.12
N THR A 274 -0.21 -5.15 14.59
CA THR A 274 0.25 -4.39 13.42
C THR A 274 1.54 -3.62 13.72
N GLN A 275 1.68 -3.08 14.93
CA GLN A 275 2.94 -2.46 15.38
C GLN A 275 4.07 -3.49 15.52
N GLU A 276 3.80 -4.67 16.08
CA GLU A 276 4.78 -5.76 16.13
C GLU A 276 5.30 -6.15 14.74
N PHE A 277 4.41 -6.20 13.73
CA PHE A 277 4.82 -6.49 12.36
C PHE A 277 5.72 -5.39 11.77
N ILE A 278 5.46 -4.13 12.12
CA ILE A 278 6.34 -3.01 11.76
C ILE A 278 7.70 -3.16 12.43
N ASP A 279 7.71 -3.50 13.72
CA ASP A 279 8.92 -3.60 14.53
C ASP A 279 9.78 -4.84 14.16
N ASP A 280 9.16 -5.88 13.62
CA ASP A 280 9.87 -7.08 13.15
C ASP A 280 10.82 -6.72 11.98
N PHE A 281 10.27 -6.36 10.82
CA PHE A 281 11.09 -5.95 9.66
C PHE A 281 10.39 -4.97 8.71
N LEU A 282 9.07 -4.89 8.74
CA LEU A 282 8.31 -4.08 7.78
C LEU A 282 8.63 -2.60 7.89
N GLY A 283 8.95 -2.14 9.10
CA GLY A 283 9.34 -0.75 9.37
C GLY A 283 10.57 -0.28 8.61
N TYR A 284 11.48 -1.19 8.22
CA TYR A 284 12.65 -0.85 7.38
C TYR A 284 12.26 -0.32 6.00
N PHE A 285 11.05 -0.67 5.56
CA PHE A 285 10.53 -0.36 4.22
C PHE A 285 9.43 0.71 4.24
N ILE A 286 9.10 1.26 5.40
CA ILE A 286 8.15 2.36 5.57
C ILE A 286 8.92 3.68 5.60
N ASP A 287 8.74 4.51 4.56
CA ASP A 287 9.32 5.86 4.58
C ASP A 287 8.52 6.74 5.55
N PRO A 288 9.16 7.39 6.53
CA PRO A 288 8.48 8.27 7.48
C PRO A 288 7.65 9.39 6.82
N ARG A 289 8.03 9.83 5.62
CA ARG A 289 7.28 10.84 4.84
C ARG A 289 5.90 10.33 4.40
N ASN A 290 5.72 9.02 4.24
CA ASN A 290 4.41 8.44 3.93
C ASN A 290 3.40 8.56 5.10
N ARG A 291 3.88 8.88 6.30
CA ARG A 291 3.04 9.16 7.48
C ARG A 291 2.61 10.64 7.58
N GLN A 292 3.08 11.48 6.67
CA GLN A 292 2.78 12.91 6.68
C GLN A 292 1.78 13.26 5.59
N MET A 293 0.81 14.12 5.91
CA MET A 293 -0.05 14.76 4.93
C MET A 293 0.66 15.95 4.32
N THR A 294 0.42 16.21 3.03
CA THR A 294 0.95 17.39 2.35
C THR A 294 -0.06 17.97 1.36
N SER A 295 -0.42 19.23 1.56
CA SER A 295 -1.35 19.95 0.69
C SER A 295 -0.77 20.21 -0.70
N LEU A 296 0.53 20.05 -0.92
CA LEU A 296 1.16 20.20 -2.23
C LEU A 296 0.63 19.16 -3.26
N LEU A 297 0.12 18.03 -2.79
CA LEU A 297 -0.52 17.03 -3.64
C LEU A 297 -1.80 17.52 -4.31
N ILE A 298 -2.44 18.58 -3.79
CA ILE A 298 -3.66 19.16 -4.38
C ILE A 298 -3.42 19.65 -5.81
N GLY A 299 -2.26 20.23 -6.09
CA GLY A 299 -1.89 20.72 -7.42
C GLY A 299 -1.44 19.60 -8.35
N SER A 300 -0.46 18.81 -7.92
CA SER A 300 0.13 17.75 -8.75
C SER A 300 -0.78 16.54 -8.94
N GLY A 301 -1.69 16.27 -8.02
CA GLY A 301 -2.56 15.09 -8.04
C GLY A 301 -1.83 13.75 -7.96
N LEU A 302 -0.56 13.74 -7.57
CA LEU A 302 0.22 12.50 -7.45
C LEU A 302 -0.27 11.65 -6.27
N PRO A 303 -0.41 10.33 -6.43
CA PRO A 303 -0.83 9.45 -5.35
C PRO A 303 0.24 9.34 -4.26
N GLY A 304 -0.21 9.33 -3.02
CA GLY A 304 0.67 9.31 -1.86
C GLY A 304 1.63 8.12 -1.82
N GLY A 305 1.18 6.92 -2.20
CA GLY A 305 2.02 5.73 -2.26
C GLY A 305 3.22 5.83 -3.21
N MET A 306 3.21 6.81 -4.14
CA MET A 306 4.38 7.11 -4.97
C MET A 306 5.43 7.99 -4.29
N MET A 307 5.07 8.73 -3.25
CA MET A 307 6.00 9.67 -2.62
C MET A 307 7.26 8.96 -2.11
N GLY A 308 7.11 7.81 -1.44
CA GLY A 308 8.25 7.04 -0.94
C GLY A 308 9.17 6.53 -2.05
N SER A 309 8.60 5.92 -3.10
CA SER A 309 9.39 5.45 -4.24
C SER A 309 10.01 6.61 -5.02
N MET A 310 9.27 7.70 -5.18
CA MET A 310 9.76 8.91 -5.86
C MET A 310 10.97 9.50 -5.14
N MET A 311 10.93 9.60 -3.82
CA MET A 311 12.04 10.16 -3.05
C MET A 311 13.30 9.27 -3.06
N ALA A 312 13.12 7.95 -3.17
CA ALA A 312 14.24 7.02 -3.37
C ALA A 312 14.92 7.25 -4.74
N ASP A 313 14.11 7.40 -5.80
CA ASP A 313 14.59 7.67 -7.15
C ASP A 313 15.26 9.04 -7.24
N LEU A 314 14.74 10.07 -6.54
CA LEU A 314 15.25 11.44 -6.59
C LEU A 314 16.68 11.57 -6.09
N LYS A 315 17.12 10.76 -5.12
CA LYS A 315 18.51 10.84 -4.62
C LYS A 315 19.55 10.67 -5.71
N GLY A 316 19.42 9.67 -6.55
CA GLY A 316 20.34 9.42 -7.67
C GLY A 316 20.28 10.53 -8.74
N VAL A 317 19.06 10.96 -9.07
CA VAL A 317 18.83 12.01 -10.06
C VAL A 317 19.32 13.37 -9.57
N HIS A 318 19.09 13.71 -8.30
CA HIS A 318 19.57 14.93 -7.65
C HIS A 318 21.09 15.06 -7.74
N GLN A 319 21.84 13.97 -7.47
CA GLN A 319 23.29 13.96 -7.62
C GLN A 319 23.72 14.22 -9.07
N GLY A 320 23.05 13.58 -10.04
CA GLY A 320 23.32 13.78 -11.46
C GLY A 320 23.01 15.20 -11.94
N ILE A 321 21.89 15.79 -11.49
CA ILE A 321 21.49 17.17 -11.79
C ILE A 321 22.52 18.15 -11.22
N ASN A 322 22.93 17.99 -9.96
CA ASN A 322 23.92 18.88 -9.34
C ASN A 322 25.30 18.78 -10.00
N ALA A 323 25.72 17.58 -10.41
CA ALA A 323 26.92 17.41 -11.20
C ALA A 323 26.86 18.19 -12.54
N ALA A 324 25.70 18.13 -13.24
CA ALA A 324 25.50 18.87 -14.49
C ALA A 324 25.42 20.39 -14.29
N LEU A 325 24.80 20.86 -13.20
CA LEU A 325 24.74 22.28 -12.83
C LEU A 325 26.13 22.81 -12.52
N LYS A 326 26.91 22.08 -11.73
CA LYS A 326 28.28 22.40 -11.37
C LYS A 326 29.18 22.49 -12.61
N ALA A 327 29.06 21.56 -13.55
CA ALA A 327 29.79 21.59 -14.82
C ALA A 327 29.46 22.83 -15.67
N LYS A 328 28.30 23.46 -15.45
CA LYS A 328 27.84 24.69 -16.11
C LYS A 328 28.05 25.96 -15.27
N ASN A 329 28.81 25.88 -14.17
CA ASN A 329 29.01 26.98 -13.20
C ASN A 329 27.66 27.56 -12.68
N LYS A 330 26.64 26.73 -12.51
CA LYS A 330 25.34 27.08 -11.89
C LYS A 330 25.30 26.60 -10.45
N PRO A 331 24.53 27.29 -9.57
CA PRO A 331 24.37 26.85 -8.19
C PRO A 331 23.73 25.47 -8.14
N GLU A 332 24.19 24.67 -7.18
CA GLU A 332 23.57 23.39 -6.85
C GLU A 332 22.17 23.65 -6.23
N MET A 333 21.24 22.72 -6.41
CA MET A 333 19.91 22.76 -5.81
C MET A 333 19.79 21.78 -4.66
N THR A 334 18.91 22.05 -3.73
CA THR A 334 18.51 21.15 -2.64
C THR A 334 17.54 20.07 -3.14
N GLU A 335 17.38 19.00 -2.37
CA GLU A 335 16.35 17.97 -2.67
C GLU A 335 14.95 18.59 -2.69
N ASP A 336 14.63 19.50 -1.78
CA ASP A 336 13.31 20.17 -1.71
C ASP A 336 13.04 21.04 -2.96
N GLU A 337 14.05 21.76 -3.45
CA GLU A 337 13.93 22.53 -4.69
C GLU A 337 13.68 21.62 -5.90
N LEU A 338 14.32 20.45 -5.95
CA LEU A 338 14.05 19.46 -6.98
C LEU A 338 12.62 18.90 -6.88
N VAL A 339 12.13 18.62 -5.68
CA VAL A 339 10.74 18.16 -5.45
C VAL A 339 9.73 19.21 -5.93
N VAL A 340 9.95 20.48 -5.57
CA VAL A 340 9.09 21.59 -6.02
C VAL A 340 9.13 21.74 -7.55
N TRP A 341 10.32 21.62 -8.17
CA TRP A 341 10.42 21.66 -9.62
C TRP A 341 9.70 20.48 -10.28
N LEU A 342 9.84 19.28 -9.72
CA LEU A 342 9.15 18.09 -10.23
C LEU A 342 7.62 18.25 -10.18
N PHE A 343 7.06 18.77 -9.09
CA PHE A 343 5.62 19.02 -9.02
C PHE A 343 5.16 20.05 -10.07
N ARG A 344 5.90 21.14 -10.23
CA ARG A 344 5.61 22.14 -11.28
C ARG A 344 5.71 21.55 -12.69
N GLU A 345 6.69 20.68 -12.92
CA GLU A 345 6.84 20.03 -14.22
C GLU A 345 5.68 19.04 -14.47
N VAL A 346 5.24 18.27 -13.46
CA VAL A 346 4.06 17.43 -13.56
C VAL A 346 2.82 18.26 -13.87
N GLU A 347 2.58 19.37 -13.16
CA GLU A 347 1.46 20.27 -13.41
C GLU A 347 1.48 20.84 -14.83
N HIS A 348 2.68 21.10 -15.37
CA HIS A 348 2.86 21.61 -16.73
C HIS A 348 2.57 20.56 -17.80
N ILE A 349 3.12 19.34 -17.66
CA ILE A 349 3.01 18.32 -18.72
C ILE A 349 1.72 17.50 -18.64
N TRP A 350 1.07 17.41 -17.47
CA TRP A 350 -0.11 16.59 -17.27
C TRP A 350 -1.27 16.96 -18.23
N PRO A 351 -1.61 18.25 -18.42
CA PRO A 351 -2.57 18.68 -19.47
C PRO A 351 -2.11 18.28 -20.87
N MET A 352 -0.84 18.44 -21.18
CA MET A 352 -0.28 18.11 -22.50
C MET A 352 -0.39 16.62 -22.83
N MET A 353 -0.33 15.77 -21.82
CA MET A 353 -0.47 14.30 -21.95
C MET A 353 -1.93 13.83 -21.93
N GLY A 354 -2.92 14.72 -22.03
CA GLY A 354 -4.35 14.37 -22.10
C GLY A 354 -4.99 14.05 -20.75
N TYR A 355 -4.45 14.59 -19.65
CA TYR A 355 -4.97 14.45 -18.28
C TYR A 355 -5.14 12.99 -17.82
N PRO A 356 -4.20 12.06 -18.02
CA PRO A 356 -4.35 10.73 -17.46
C PRO A 356 -4.50 10.81 -15.93
N PRO A 357 -5.49 10.16 -15.32
CA PRO A 357 -5.57 10.10 -13.86
C PRO A 357 -4.26 9.59 -13.27
N LEU A 358 -3.74 10.30 -12.25
CA LEU A 358 -2.44 9.97 -11.67
C LEU A 358 -2.57 8.81 -10.69
N VAL A 359 -2.81 7.65 -11.26
CA VAL A 359 -2.94 6.35 -10.65
C VAL A 359 -1.95 5.37 -11.27
N THR A 360 -1.52 4.38 -10.52
CA THR A 360 -0.64 3.31 -11.00
C THR A 360 -1.27 2.55 -12.19
N PRO A 361 -0.56 2.35 -13.34
CA PRO A 361 0.84 2.70 -13.56
C PRO A 361 1.07 4.13 -14.11
N PHE A 362 0.04 4.83 -14.54
CA PHE A 362 0.12 6.09 -15.31
C PHE A 362 0.76 7.23 -14.53
N SER A 363 0.56 7.28 -13.22
CA SER A 363 1.26 8.23 -12.36
C SER A 363 2.78 8.10 -12.44
N GLN A 364 3.30 6.87 -12.59
CA GLN A 364 4.73 6.65 -12.78
C GLN A 364 5.21 7.14 -14.14
N TYR A 365 4.39 6.95 -15.20
CA TYR A 365 4.74 7.42 -16.54
C TYR A 365 4.84 8.95 -16.57
N VAL A 366 3.84 9.66 -16.05
CA VAL A 366 3.86 11.13 -15.97
C VAL A 366 5.03 11.63 -15.13
N LYS A 367 5.27 11.02 -13.95
CA LYS A 367 6.43 11.34 -13.10
C LYS A 367 7.75 11.13 -13.85
N ASN A 368 7.91 10.02 -14.56
CA ASN A 368 9.13 9.71 -15.28
C ASN A 368 9.39 10.72 -16.40
N VAL A 369 8.34 11.09 -17.16
CA VAL A 369 8.46 12.14 -18.19
C VAL A 369 8.86 13.48 -17.56
N ALA A 370 8.22 13.87 -16.44
CA ALA A 370 8.56 15.11 -15.74
C ALA A 370 10.03 15.11 -15.30
N LEU A 371 10.49 13.99 -14.74
CA LEU A 371 11.88 13.85 -14.28
C LEU A 371 12.87 13.89 -15.44
N MET A 372 12.58 13.19 -16.55
CA MET A 372 13.41 13.21 -17.76
C MET A 372 13.43 14.60 -18.41
N ASN A 373 12.31 15.34 -18.36
CA ASN A 373 12.26 16.72 -18.81
C ASN A 373 13.18 17.61 -17.99
N ILE A 374 13.19 17.50 -16.65
CA ILE A 374 14.09 18.27 -15.79
C ILE A 374 15.54 17.97 -16.15
N VAL A 375 15.91 16.70 -16.29
CA VAL A 375 17.26 16.29 -16.71
C VAL A 375 17.61 16.86 -18.09
N SER A 376 16.69 16.82 -19.03
CA SER A 376 16.87 17.38 -20.39
C SER A 376 17.07 18.88 -20.35
N LEU A 377 16.23 19.63 -19.63
CA LEU A 377 16.33 21.09 -19.48
C LEU A 377 17.64 21.53 -18.82
N VAL A 378 18.08 20.83 -17.77
CA VAL A 378 19.39 21.08 -17.14
C VAL A 378 20.52 20.89 -18.15
N ASN A 379 20.42 19.92 -19.04
CA ASN A 379 21.38 19.65 -20.09
C ASN A 379 21.24 20.54 -21.35
N GLY A 380 20.26 21.47 -21.38
CA GLY A 380 19.99 22.37 -22.49
C GLY A 380 19.28 21.73 -23.68
N LYS A 381 18.56 20.63 -23.42
CA LYS A 381 17.67 19.96 -24.37
C LYS A 381 16.23 20.41 -24.15
N GLU A 382 15.36 20.12 -25.11
CA GLU A 382 13.92 20.39 -25.03
C GLU A 382 13.19 19.37 -24.16
N ARG A 383 11.94 19.69 -23.75
CA ARG A 383 11.03 18.74 -23.12
C ARG A 383 10.68 17.61 -24.07
N PHE A 384 10.29 16.48 -23.52
CA PHE A 384 9.91 15.28 -24.27
C PHE A 384 11.01 14.70 -25.18
N ALA A 385 12.27 15.09 -24.95
CA ALA A 385 13.42 14.52 -25.66
C ALA A 385 13.61 13.01 -25.40
N MET A 386 13.02 12.50 -24.33
CA MET A 386 13.05 11.09 -23.96
C MET A 386 11.68 10.68 -23.38
N ILE A 387 10.99 9.80 -24.08
CA ILE A 387 9.74 9.17 -23.65
C ILE A 387 9.93 7.66 -23.74
N ASP A 388 9.69 6.94 -22.63
CA ASP A 388 9.81 5.48 -22.59
C ASP A 388 8.67 4.78 -23.37
N PRO A 389 8.87 3.50 -23.78
CA PRO A 389 7.88 2.77 -24.58
C PRO A 389 6.51 2.65 -23.91
N ASN A 390 6.45 2.43 -22.59
CA ASN A 390 5.17 2.27 -21.89
C ASN A 390 4.40 3.59 -21.84
N THR A 391 5.10 4.70 -21.68
CA THR A 391 4.52 6.04 -21.77
C THR A 391 3.99 6.28 -23.19
N TRP A 392 4.73 5.91 -24.23
CA TRP A 392 4.25 5.97 -25.61
C TRP A 392 2.99 5.13 -25.82
N ASP A 393 2.93 3.91 -25.30
CA ASP A 393 1.74 3.06 -25.41
C ASP A 393 0.50 3.72 -24.76
N MET A 394 0.69 4.42 -23.64
CA MET A 394 -0.37 5.23 -23.03
C MET A 394 -0.79 6.39 -23.95
N LEU A 395 0.16 7.20 -24.45
CA LEU A 395 -0.12 8.37 -25.27
C LEU A 395 -0.77 8.00 -26.61
N LEU A 396 -0.39 6.88 -27.18
CA LEU A 396 -0.90 6.38 -28.47
C LEU A 396 -2.23 5.62 -28.36
N GLY A 397 -2.80 5.44 -27.16
CA GLY A 397 -4.09 4.78 -26.96
C GLY A 397 -4.04 3.26 -26.81
N ARG A 398 -2.86 2.63 -26.81
CA ARG A 398 -2.71 1.15 -26.65
C ARG A 398 -3.03 0.67 -25.25
N ALA A 399 -2.87 1.54 -24.24
CA ALA A 399 -3.26 1.25 -22.86
C ALA A 399 -4.73 1.63 -22.55
N GLY A 400 -5.38 2.32 -23.47
CA GLY A 400 -6.72 2.87 -23.35
C GLY A 400 -6.82 4.30 -23.86
N LYS A 401 -8.04 4.80 -24.04
CA LYS A 401 -8.29 6.17 -24.47
C LYS A 401 -7.98 7.15 -23.35
N LEU A 402 -7.20 8.17 -23.67
CA LEU A 402 -6.92 9.27 -22.74
C LEU A 402 -8.21 10.06 -22.46
N PRO A 403 -8.35 10.62 -21.25
CA PRO A 403 -9.53 11.43 -20.88
C PRO A 403 -9.66 12.72 -21.69
N GLY A 404 -8.54 13.37 -22.02
CA GLY A 404 -8.48 14.60 -22.81
C GLY A 404 -7.59 14.47 -24.04
N PRO A 405 -7.55 15.48 -24.90
CA PRO A 405 -6.70 15.50 -26.08
C PRO A 405 -5.22 15.66 -25.70
N LEU A 406 -4.34 15.09 -26.50
CA LEU A 406 -2.92 15.39 -26.44
C LEU A 406 -2.64 16.82 -26.94
N ALA A 407 -1.60 17.43 -26.38
CA ALA A 407 -1.08 18.70 -26.92
C ALA A 407 -0.55 18.50 -28.34
N PRO A 408 -0.70 19.52 -29.23
CA PRO A 408 -0.22 19.46 -30.60
C PRO A 408 1.26 19.05 -30.71
N GLU A 409 2.11 19.50 -29.78
CA GLU A 409 3.54 19.19 -29.75
C GLU A 409 3.81 17.69 -29.59
N LEU A 410 2.99 16.98 -28.81
CA LEU A 410 3.11 15.53 -28.65
C LEU A 410 2.58 14.76 -29.86
N VAL A 411 1.55 15.27 -30.52
CA VAL A 411 1.03 14.72 -31.78
C VAL A 411 2.07 14.85 -32.90
N GLU A 412 2.69 16.03 -33.02
CA GLU A 412 3.77 16.28 -33.98
C GLU A 412 5.01 15.43 -33.67
N LEU A 413 5.34 15.27 -32.38
CA LEU A 413 6.44 14.40 -31.96
C LEU A 413 6.17 12.94 -32.35
N ALA A 414 4.96 12.45 -32.11
CA ALA A 414 4.56 11.09 -32.50
C ALA A 414 4.71 10.87 -34.02
N ALA A 415 4.22 11.84 -34.81
CA ALA A 415 4.35 11.78 -36.28
C ALA A 415 5.81 11.79 -36.73
N ARG A 416 6.66 12.63 -36.14
CA ARG A 416 8.10 12.73 -36.44
C ARG A 416 8.84 11.43 -36.10
N GLU A 417 8.41 10.73 -35.04
CA GLU A 417 8.99 9.46 -34.63
C GLU A 417 8.35 8.24 -35.32
N GLY A 418 7.44 8.44 -36.28
CA GLY A 418 6.76 7.37 -36.99
C GLY A 418 5.84 6.52 -36.10
N LYS A 419 5.27 7.12 -35.05
CA LYS A 419 4.33 6.46 -34.14
C LYS A 419 2.90 6.54 -34.70
N GLU A 420 2.15 5.47 -34.54
CA GLU A 420 0.76 5.37 -34.97
C GLU A 420 -0.19 5.31 -33.76
N PHE A 421 -1.24 6.12 -33.82
CA PHE A 421 -2.31 6.10 -32.82
C PHE A 421 -3.18 4.85 -32.99
N TYR A 422 -3.60 4.30 -31.87
CA TYR A 422 -4.43 3.11 -31.80
C TYR A 422 -5.82 3.43 -31.25
N GLU A 423 -6.86 3.13 -32.03
CA GLU A 423 -8.26 3.39 -31.68
C GLU A 423 -9.05 2.11 -31.34
N GLY A 424 -8.46 0.95 -31.54
CA GLY A 424 -9.06 -0.36 -31.25
C GLY A 424 -9.25 -0.64 -29.76
N ASN A 425 -9.76 -1.83 -29.44
CA ASN A 425 -9.84 -2.27 -28.05
C ASN A 425 -8.43 -2.61 -27.53
N PRO A 426 -7.96 -1.99 -26.45
CA PRO A 426 -6.61 -2.28 -25.90
C PRO A 426 -6.33 -3.75 -25.64
N GLN A 427 -7.35 -4.53 -25.26
CA GLN A 427 -7.19 -5.96 -25.01
C GLN A 427 -6.75 -6.75 -26.25
N ASP A 428 -7.12 -6.32 -27.46
CA ASP A 428 -6.80 -7.03 -28.71
C ASP A 428 -5.29 -7.07 -29.01
N ASN A 429 -4.50 -6.19 -28.37
CA ASN A 429 -3.04 -6.20 -28.49
C ASN A 429 -2.36 -7.34 -27.69
N TYR A 430 -3.10 -8.08 -26.88
CA TYR A 430 -2.57 -9.07 -25.94
C TYR A 430 -3.27 -10.42 -26.14
N PRO A 431 -2.80 -11.25 -27.09
CA PRO A 431 -3.39 -12.55 -27.42
C PRO A 431 -3.32 -13.52 -26.23
N ASP A 432 -4.20 -14.52 -26.24
CA ASP A 432 -4.25 -15.56 -25.22
C ASP A 432 -2.89 -16.25 -25.03
N ALA A 433 -2.55 -16.55 -23.78
CA ALA A 433 -1.21 -17.05 -23.41
C ALA A 433 -1.21 -18.25 -22.44
N LEU A 434 -2.34 -18.68 -21.91
CA LEU A 434 -2.39 -19.74 -20.89
C LEU A 434 -1.80 -21.07 -21.39
N ASP A 435 -2.00 -21.42 -22.66
CA ASP A 435 -1.46 -22.67 -23.21
C ASP A 435 0.07 -22.70 -23.16
N GLY A 436 0.71 -21.57 -23.43
CA GLY A 436 2.16 -21.43 -23.32
C GLY A 436 2.67 -21.61 -21.89
N TYR A 437 1.99 -20.99 -20.92
CA TYR A 437 2.34 -21.15 -19.51
C TYR A 437 2.04 -22.55 -18.98
N ARG A 438 0.96 -23.18 -19.43
CA ARG A 438 0.65 -24.59 -19.08
C ARG A 438 1.75 -25.54 -19.55
N LYS A 439 2.21 -25.36 -20.79
CA LYS A 439 3.34 -26.11 -21.31
C LYS A 439 4.63 -25.88 -20.52
N GLU A 440 4.91 -24.64 -20.15
CA GLU A 440 6.07 -24.32 -19.28
C GLU A 440 5.99 -25.06 -17.94
N MET A 441 4.79 -25.15 -17.32
CA MET A 441 4.61 -25.92 -16.09
C MET A 441 4.86 -27.40 -16.28
N GLU A 442 4.36 -27.98 -17.37
CA GLU A 442 4.61 -29.38 -17.73
C GLU A 442 6.10 -29.66 -17.94
N ASP A 443 6.78 -28.83 -18.72
CA ASP A 443 8.21 -28.95 -19.02
C ASP A 443 9.08 -28.86 -17.75
N ASN A 444 8.66 -28.10 -16.73
CA ASN A 444 9.35 -27.97 -15.45
C ASN A 444 8.84 -28.94 -14.36
N GLY A 445 7.83 -29.76 -14.63
CA GLY A 445 7.22 -30.65 -13.65
C GLY A 445 6.51 -29.90 -12.50
N TRP A 446 6.03 -28.68 -12.75
CA TRP A 446 5.28 -27.90 -11.77
C TRP A 446 3.79 -28.22 -11.83
N PRO A 447 3.14 -28.52 -10.70
CA PRO A 447 1.69 -28.78 -10.67
C PRO A 447 0.92 -27.48 -10.93
N VAL A 448 -0.21 -27.56 -11.64
CA VAL A 448 -1.09 -26.40 -11.89
C VAL A 448 -1.86 -25.94 -10.65
N GLY A 449 -1.87 -26.77 -9.59
CA GLY A 449 -2.58 -26.50 -8.34
C GLY A 449 -4.10 -26.68 -8.40
N PRO A 450 -4.78 -26.65 -7.24
CA PRO A 450 -6.23 -26.60 -7.17
C PRO A 450 -6.76 -25.39 -7.94
N ASP A 451 -7.89 -25.55 -8.65
CA ASP A 451 -8.51 -24.47 -9.43
C ASP A 451 -7.57 -23.78 -10.44
N GLU A 452 -6.43 -24.39 -10.78
CA GLU A 452 -5.35 -23.85 -11.63
C GLU A 452 -4.63 -22.63 -11.01
N GLU A 453 -4.59 -22.54 -9.70
CA GLU A 453 -4.05 -21.36 -8.99
C GLU A 453 -2.52 -21.17 -9.20
N GLU A 454 -1.73 -22.25 -9.32
CA GLU A 454 -0.31 -22.14 -9.60
C GLU A 454 -0.06 -21.71 -11.06
N LEU A 455 -0.90 -22.17 -12.01
CA LEU A 455 -0.87 -21.68 -13.38
C LEU A 455 -1.19 -20.18 -13.46
N PHE A 456 -2.19 -19.75 -12.69
CA PHE A 456 -2.53 -18.34 -12.57
C PHE A 456 -1.35 -17.51 -12.06
N GLU A 457 -0.65 -17.96 -11.00
CA GLU A 457 0.49 -17.23 -10.45
C GLU A 457 1.64 -17.12 -11.46
N LEU A 458 1.96 -18.20 -12.19
CA LEU A 458 2.96 -18.15 -13.26
C LEU A 458 2.54 -17.19 -14.37
N ALA A 459 1.30 -17.24 -14.84
CA ALA A 459 0.83 -16.42 -15.96
C ALA A 459 0.70 -14.92 -15.56
N MET A 460 0.37 -14.63 -14.30
CA MET A 460 0.20 -13.28 -13.79
C MET A 460 1.53 -12.66 -13.34
N HIS A 461 2.42 -13.43 -12.73
CA HIS A 461 3.66 -12.99 -12.11
C HIS A 461 4.87 -13.80 -12.56
N ASP A 462 5.01 -14.01 -13.85
CA ASP A 462 5.92 -14.96 -14.51
C ASP A 462 7.35 -14.95 -13.94
N ARG A 463 7.97 -13.78 -13.85
CA ARG A 463 9.34 -13.63 -13.32
C ARG A 463 9.40 -13.95 -11.83
N GLN A 464 8.49 -13.38 -11.02
CA GLN A 464 8.46 -13.57 -9.57
C GLN A 464 8.16 -15.04 -9.23
N TYR A 465 7.27 -15.68 -9.98
CA TYR A 465 6.96 -17.09 -9.78
C TYR A 465 8.16 -18.00 -10.06
N ARG A 466 8.90 -17.76 -11.16
CA ARG A 466 10.13 -18.50 -11.47
C ARG A 466 11.20 -18.28 -10.39
N ASP A 467 11.38 -17.04 -9.91
CA ASP A 467 12.29 -16.71 -8.79
C ASP A 467 11.86 -17.43 -7.48
N TYR A 468 10.56 -17.55 -7.24
CA TYR A 468 9.99 -18.30 -6.12
C TYR A 468 10.28 -19.79 -6.24
N LYS A 469 9.94 -20.42 -7.38
CA LYS A 469 10.14 -21.88 -7.62
C LYS A 469 11.63 -22.29 -7.55
N SER A 470 12.53 -21.42 -7.97
CA SER A 470 13.99 -21.65 -7.89
C SER A 470 14.60 -21.33 -6.51
N GLY A 471 13.83 -20.78 -5.57
CA GLY A 471 14.32 -20.36 -4.26
C GLY A 471 15.16 -19.06 -4.25
N VAL A 472 15.35 -18.44 -5.42
CA VAL A 472 16.12 -17.19 -5.57
C VAL A 472 15.41 -16.04 -4.85
N ALA A 473 14.07 -15.98 -4.90
CA ALA A 473 13.28 -14.95 -4.22
C ALA A 473 13.59 -14.90 -2.71
N LYS A 474 13.49 -16.03 -2.02
CA LYS A 474 13.77 -16.13 -0.58
C LYS A 474 15.19 -15.70 -0.22
N LYS A 475 16.19 -16.13 -1.00
CA LYS A 475 17.58 -15.74 -0.77
C LYS A 475 17.80 -14.24 -0.91
N ARG A 476 17.17 -13.63 -1.94
CA ARG A 476 17.25 -12.18 -2.19
C ARG A 476 16.57 -11.39 -1.07
N PHE A 477 15.40 -11.83 -0.61
CA PHE A 477 14.69 -11.20 0.50
C PHE A 477 15.50 -11.24 1.79
N LEU A 478 16.03 -12.40 2.18
CA LEU A 478 16.86 -12.51 3.39
C LEU A 478 18.07 -11.60 3.33
N LYS A 479 18.74 -11.53 2.17
CA LYS A 479 19.87 -10.62 1.98
C LYS A 479 19.44 -9.15 2.12
N GLU A 480 18.28 -8.77 1.55
CA GLU A 480 17.77 -7.38 1.66
C GLU A 480 17.51 -7.01 3.12
N ILE A 481 17.00 -7.93 3.94
CA ILE A 481 16.82 -7.72 5.38
C ILE A 481 18.19 -7.53 6.07
N ASP A 482 19.16 -8.41 5.79
CA ASP A 482 20.50 -8.29 6.38
C ASP A 482 21.16 -6.96 6.01
N ASP A 483 21.04 -6.53 4.75
CA ASP A 483 21.56 -5.25 4.27
C ASP A 483 20.90 -4.07 5.00
N LYS A 484 19.56 -4.11 5.23
CA LYS A 484 18.83 -3.09 5.98
C LYS A 484 19.23 -3.04 7.46
N HIS A 485 19.42 -4.18 8.11
CA HIS A 485 19.96 -4.25 9.46
C HIS A 485 21.35 -3.62 9.55
N ALA A 486 22.23 -3.92 8.58
CA ALA A 486 23.57 -3.37 8.52
C ALA A 486 23.57 -1.83 8.28
N GLU A 487 22.67 -1.32 7.45
CA GLU A 487 22.50 0.13 7.21
C GLU A 487 22.07 0.86 8.48
N GLN A 488 21.09 0.35 9.21
CA GLN A 488 20.64 0.96 10.47
C GLN A 488 21.72 0.94 11.56
N SER A 489 22.50 -0.14 11.61
CA SER A 489 23.62 -0.25 12.54
C SER A 489 24.73 0.78 12.25
N LYS A 490 24.88 1.21 11.00
CA LYS A 490 25.85 2.26 10.58
C LYS A 490 25.30 3.68 10.73
N GLY A 491 23.99 3.86 10.58
CA GLY A 491 23.30 5.17 10.65
C GLY A 491 22.77 5.52 12.04
N ALA A 492 22.74 4.57 12.97
CA ALA A 492 22.52 4.91 14.36
C ALA A 492 23.59 5.93 14.76
N PRO A 493 23.23 7.14 15.24
CA PRO A 493 24.20 8.03 15.85
C PRO A 493 24.94 7.16 16.85
N ALA A 494 26.29 7.14 16.75
CA ALA A 494 27.12 6.39 17.70
C ALA A 494 26.46 6.56 19.05
N LYS A 495 25.86 5.46 19.61
CA LYS A 495 25.07 5.53 20.84
C LYS A 495 25.90 6.42 21.74
N ALA A 496 25.31 7.54 22.18
CA ALA A 496 26.01 8.47 23.07
C ALA A 496 26.75 7.59 24.05
N ALA A 497 28.07 7.67 24.02
CA ALA A 497 28.94 6.73 24.74
C ALA A 497 28.27 6.50 26.08
N PRO A 498 27.96 5.24 26.45
CA PRO A 498 27.05 4.94 27.54
C PRO A 498 27.43 5.96 28.61
N ARG A 499 26.48 6.84 28.97
CA ARG A 499 26.77 7.84 29.99
C ARG A 499 27.45 7.00 31.04
N LYS A 500 28.77 7.17 31.24
CA LYS A 500 29.44 6.63 32.40
C LYS A 500 28.64 7.20 33.53
N LEU A 501 27.62 6.46 33.95
CA LEU A 501 27.09 6.61 35.29
C LEU A 501 28.36 6.41 36.09
N LEU A 502 28.89 7.51 36.59
CA LEU A 502 30.07 7.56 37.38
C LEU A 502 29.91 6.43 38.39
N ASN A 503 30.65 5.34 38.21
CA ASN A 503 30.94 4.44 39.30
C ASN A 503 31.56 5.33 40.38
N SER A 504 30.69 5.92 41.19
CA SER A 504 31.17 6.60 42.38
C SER A 504 31.63 5.52 43.30
N PRO A 505 32.93 5.43 43.62
CA PRO A 505 33.44 4.43 44.53
C PRO A 505 32.83 4.53 45.94
N ASP A 506 32.12 5.63 46.24
CA ASP A 506 31.70 5.97 47.62
C ASP A 506 30.25 5.55 47.96
N HIS A 507 29.47 4.91 47.08
CA HIS A 507 28.05 4.64 47.37
C HIS A 507 27.57 3.21 47.20
N GLY A 508 28.44 2.23 46.95
CA GLY A 508 28.06 0.81 46.95
C GLY A 508 27.01 0.40 45.91
N ILE A 509 26.84 1.18 44.81
CA ILE A 509 25.89 0.91 43.75
C ILE A 509 26.50 -0.03 42.72
N ALA A 510 25.86 -1.17 42.49
CA ALA A 510 26.26 -2.13 41.48
C ALA A 510 25.15 -2.27 40.41
N LEU A 511 25.54 -2.33 39.12
CA LEU A 511 24.62 -2.49 38.01
C LEU A 511 24.76 -3.91 37.44
N LEU A 512 23.61 -4.55 37.18
CA LEU A 512 23.52 -5.75 36.36
C LEU A 512 23.32 -5.35 34.89
N TYR A 513 24.14 -5.90 34.00
CA TYR A 513 24.13 -5.60 32.58
C TYR A 513 23.61 -6.77 31.77
N SER A 514 22.91 -6.44 30.65
CA SER A 514 22.46 -7.49 29.74
C SER A 514 23.62 -8.23 29.08
N GLY A 515 23.57 -9.57 29.13
CA GLY A 515 24.51 -10.46 28.44
C GLY A 515 24.25 -10.61 26.94
N ALA A 516 23.10 -10.17 26.43
CA ALA A 516 22.65 -10.33 25.03
C ALA A 516 21.75 -9.21 24.59
N THR A 517 21.54 -9.11 23.27
CA THR A 517 20.49 -8.25 22.68
C THR A 517 19.16 -8.99 22.73
N ALA A 518 18.12 -8.35 23.27
CA ALA A 518 16.86 -8.99 23.60
C ALA A 518 15.70 -7.98 23.67
N THR A 519 14.47 -8.49 23.78
CA THR A 519 13.30 -7.70 24.19
C THR A 519 12.92 -8.12 25.60
N PHE A 520 12.67 -7.14 26.47
CA PHE A 520 12.26 -7.37 27.85
C PHE A 520 10.76 -7.62 27.97
N TRP A 521 10.37 -8.73 28.59
CA TRP A 521 9.00 -9.04 28.97
C TRP A 521 9.01 -9.47 30.45
N PRO A 522 8.51 -8.63 31.37
CA PRO A 522 8.36 -9.06 32.74
C PRO A 522 7.20 -10.05 32.85
N ASP A 523 7.41 -11.10 33.62
CA ASP A 523 6.29 -11.75 34.30
C ASP A 523 5.93 -10.87 35.50
N GLU A 524 4.68 -10.45 35.63
CA GLU A 524 4.24 -9.29 36.41
C GLU A 524 4.52 -9.35 37.94
N GLU A 525 5.15 -10.39 38.46
CA GLU A 525 5.36 -10.55 39.91
C GLU A 525 6.79 -10.90 40.35
N LEU A 526 7.78 -10.94 39.47
CA LEU A 526 9.06 -11.57 39.81
C LEU A 526 10.05 -10.69 40.59
N LEU A 527 10.01 -9.36 40.46
CA LEU A 527 11.00 -8.49 41.11
C LEU A 527 10.45 -7.07 41.36
N ASN A 528 10.62 -6.62 42.60
CA ASN A 528 10.23 -5.27 43.01
C ASN A 528 11.41 -4.50 43.58
N VAL A 529 11.33 -3.17 43.54
CA VAL A 529 12.29 -2.31 44.23
C VAL A 529 12.18 -2.57 45.75
N GLY A 530 13.30 -2.89 46.39
CA GLY A 530 13.37 -3.25 47.79
C GLY A 530 13.54 -4.76 48.07
N ASP A 531 13.39 -5.60 47.03
CA ASP A 531 13.59 -7.05 47.21
C ASP A 531 15.05 -7.38 47.49
N GLU A 532 15.29 -8.28 48.46
CA GLU A 532 16.60 -8.89 48.71
C GLU A 532 16.77 -10.09 47.78
N VAL A 533 17.84 -10.09 47.01
CA VAL A 533 18.16 -11.19 46.07
C VAL A 533 19.50 -11.79 46.39
N LYS A 534 19.64 -13.09 46.12
CA LYS A 534 20.87 -13.83 46.21
C LYS A 534 21.45 -14.15 44.85
N LYS A 535 22.73 -14.27 44.76
CA LYS A 535 23.41 -14.70 43.55
C LYS A 535 22.80 -16.01 43.02
N GLY A 536 22.34 -15.99 41.79
CA GLY A 536 21.68 -17.09 41.11
C GLY A 536 20.15 -17.04 41.11
N ASP A 537 19.53 -16.10 41.84
CA ASP A 537 18.08 -15.90 41.79
C ASP A 537 17.67 -15.40 40.41
N ILE A 538 16.51 -15.86 39.92
CA ILE A 538 15.95 -15.39 38.65
C ILE A 538 15.34 -14.01 38.88
N LEU A 539 15.82 -13.00 38.16
CA LEU A 539 15.41 -11.63 38.32
C LEU A 539 14.39 -11.21 37.27
N MET A 540 14.51 -11.72 36.06
CA MET A 540 13.64 -11.40 34.92
C MET A 540 13.87 -12.37 33.77
N TYR A 541 13.04 -12.27 32.75
CA TYR A 541 13.18 -13.00 31.49
C TYR A 541 13.46 -12.05 30.33
N LEU A 542 14.38 -12.41 29.47
CA LEU A 542 14.64 -11.75 28.20
C LEU A 542 14.21 -12.64 27.04
N MET A 543 13.51 -12.10 26.08
CA MET A 543 13.18 -12.81 24.85
C MET A 543 14.32 -12.66 23.84
N ILE A 544 15.02 -13.76 23.59
CA ILE A 544 16.12 -13.88 22.62
C ILE A 544 15.73 -14.97 21.63
N ASP A 545 15.69 -14.64 20.32
CA ASP A 545 15.34 -15.60 19.26
C ASP A 545 14.04 -16.38 19.53
N LYS A 546 12.99 -15.68 19.96
CA LYS A 546 11.67 -16.24 20.32
C LYS A 546 11.71 -17.23 21.50
N ARG A 547 12.73 -17.21 22.33
CA ARG A 547 12.83 -18.02 23.55
C ARG A 547 13.08 -17.16 24.76
N TYR A 548 12.33 -17.39 25.83
CA TYR A 548 12.60 -16.75 27.11
C TYR A 548 13.91 -17.30 27.69
N ARG A 549 14.77 -16.39 28.12
CA ARG A 549 15.99 -16.69 28.83
C ARG A 549 16.01 -15.99 30.16
N GLU A 550 16.35 -16.71 31.19
CA GLU A 550 16.47 -16.21 32.56
C GLU A 550 17.68 -15.26 32.66
N VAL A 551 17.46 -14.15 33.36
CA VAL A 551 18.52 -13.28 33.84
C VAL A 551 18.69 -13.55 35.32
N LEU A 552 19.85 -14.06 35.69
CA LEU A 552 20.15 -14.39 37.05
C LEU A 552 20.92 -13.27 37.75
N ALA A 553 20.67 -13.10 39.04
CA ALA A 553 21.48 -12.22 39.89
C ALA A 553 22.95 -12.67 39.86
N ASP A 554 23.85 -11.76 39.58
CA ASP A 554 25.28 -12.02 39.55
C ASP A 554 25.93 -11.86 40.94
N ARG A 555 25.18 -11.36 41.92
CA ARG A 555 25.58 -11.09 43.30
C ARG A 555 24.39 -11.08 44.25
N ASP A 556 24.68 -11.08 45.55
CA ASP A 556 23.70 -10.78 46.59
C ASP A 556 23.52 -9.26 46.68
N GLY A 557 22.29 -8.77 46.96
CA GLY A 557 22.02 -7.35 47.12
C GLY A 557 20.53 -7.03 47.26
N THR A 558 20.22 -5.78 47.47
CA THR A 558 18.82 -5.27 47.46
C THR A 558 18.55 -4.51 46.16
N VAL A 559 17.45 -4.82 45.49
CA VAL A 559 17.05 -4.12 44.26
C VAL A 559 16.72 -2.68 44.58
N ARG A 560 17.47 -1.75 44.01
CA ARG A 560 17.29 -0.31 44.20
C ARG A 560 16.46 0.32 43.10
N GLN A 561 16.69 -0.10 41.87
CA GLN A 561 15.94 0.36 40.72
C GLN A 561 15.96 -0.68 39.60
N ILE A 562 14.82 -0.85 38.93
CA ILE A 562 14.69 -1.60 37.67
C ILE A 562 14.76 -0.58 36.54
N LEU A 563 15.76 -0.71 35.65
CA LEU A 563 16.11 0.30 34.63
C LEU A 563 15.46 0.04 33.28
N VAL A 564 14.71 -1.05 33.17
CA VAL A 564 14.06 -1.50 31.93
C VAL A 564 12.56 -1.67 32.12
N LYS A 565 11.78 -1.47 31.08
CA LYS A 565 10.31 -1.61 31.08
C LYS A 565 9.86 -2.67 30.08
N SER A 566 8.68 -3.23 30.31
CA SER A 566 8.06 -4.18 29.39
C SER A 566 8.06 -3.64 27.96
N GLY A 567 8.54 -4.47 27.01
CA GLY A 567 8.67 -4.12 25.60
C GLY A 567 9.95 -3.36 25.21
N ASP A 568 10.82 -3.01 26.18
CA ASP A 568 12.08 -2.34 25.86
C ASP A 568 13.00 -3.27 25.05
N ARG A 569 13.60 -2.71 23.99
CA ARG A 569 14.71 -3.37 23.29
C ARG A 569 16.00 -3.14 24.05
N ILE A 570 16.64 -4.22 24.42
CA ILE A 570 17.84 -4.25 25.24
C ILE A 570 19.00 -4.72 24.37
N SER A 571 20.10 -3.99 24.38
CA SER A 571 21.34 -4.39 23.73
C SER A 571 22.28 -5.03 24.73
N LYS A 572 23.15 -5.92 24.26
CA LYS A 572 24.22 -6.45 25.10
C LYS A 572 25.02 -5.31 25.72
N GLY A 573 25.12 -5.32 27.05
CA GLY A 573 25.81 -4.28 27.83
C GLY A 573 24.92 -3.14 28.33
N ASP A 574 23.60 -3.16 28.04
CA ASP A 574 22.68 -2.22 28.65
C ASP A 574 22.43 -2.55 30.14
N PRO A 575 22.37 -1.59 31.06
CA PRO A 575 22.10 -1.86 32.47
C PRO A 575 20.63 -2.23 32.67
N LEU A 576 20.37 -3.27 33.44
CA LEU A 576 19.04 -3.83 33.71
C LEU A 576 18.52 -3.48 35.10
N ILE A 577 19.36 -3.67 36.10
CA ILE A 577 19.00 -3.51 37.53
C ILE A 577 20.13 -2.83 38.28
N GLU A 578 19.76 -1.93 39.20
CA GLU A 578 20.64 -1.31 40.16
C GLU A 578 20.46 -1.96 41.52
N PHE A 579 21.54 -2.41 42.14
CA PHE A 579 21.60 -3.00 43.49
C PHE A 579 22.30 -2.07 44.47
N SER A 580 21.92 -2.16 45.73
CA SER A 580 22.62 -1.54 46.87
C SER A 580 23.32 -2.59 47.69
#